data_22b62f332595811d90f9f9f7091e50b6
#
_entry.id   22b62f332595811d90f9f9f7091e50b6
#
_cell.length_a   1.000
_cell.length_b   1.000
_cell.length_c   1.000
_cell.angle_alpha   90.00
_cell.angle_beta   90.00
_cell.angle_gamma   90.00
#
_symmetry.space_group_name_H-M   'P 1'
#
loop_
_entity.id
_entity.type
_entity.pdbx_description
1 polymer ?
#
loop_
_entity_poly.entity_id
_entity_poly.type
_entity_poly.pdbx_seq_one_letter_code
_entity_poly.pdbx_strand_id
1 'polypeptide(L)'
;RPPAAARDVRAILAETSAAVGEGAASARGTEAVLDGITRVLGQASSAMTTVAGRIHAQDGEIRGIERAVDGVVALGRSNLQHAAHVAERSEALERGTETLRDCVGLFRLPPDPLQVPRHALVKQLAVATSGKIGSALAQAIARGQIGQAALFARTYTPIAGVEPPKFSTDFDALCDQLLPALQEPLLEAHPWIVFAICANPDGYVPTHNLRFTQPLTGDAKRDLVGNRTKRKFTDRVGRSVGAHTDPYRLQVYRRDTGQIMFDLSTPIFVGGKHWGGLRVGYTLE
;
A
#
# COMPACT_ATOMS: atom_id res chain seq x y z
N ARG A 1 -38.61 33.87 117.11
CA ARG A 1 -37.59 33.02 116.49
C ARG A 1 -37.71 33.03 114.97
N PRO A 2 -37.02 33.94 114.24
CA PRO A 2 -37.03 33.87 112.75
C PRO A 2 -35.78 33.40 112.12
N PRO A 3 -34.64 33.00 112.77
CA PRO A 3 -33.44 32.69 111.98
C PRO A 3 -33.35 31.25 111.36
N ALA A 4 -34.17 30.31 111.77
CA ALA A 4 -34.17 28.95 111.22
C ALA A 4 -34.81 28.89 109.81
N ALA A 5 -36.06 29.41 109.74
CA ALA A 5 -36.80 29.44 108.47
C ALA A 5 -36.12 30.18 107.33
N ALA A 6 -35.34 31.26 107.63
CA ALA A 6 -34.58 32.03 106.66
C ALA A 6 -33.36 31.20 106.15
N ARG A 7 -32.81 30.29 106.93
CA ARG A 7 -31.74 29.39 106.55
C ARG A 7 -32.26 28.27 105.63
N ASP A 8 -33.42 27.72 106.01
CA ASP A 8 -34.07 26.63 105.21
C ASP A 8 -34.48 27.14 103.83
N VAL A 9 -35.04 28.37 103.77
CA VAL A 9 -35.38 29.01 102.45
C VAL A 9 -34.11 29.25 101.62
N ARG A 10 -33.00 29.67 102.19
CA ARG A 10 -31.74 29.86 101.45
C ARG A 10 -31.17 28.56 101.01
N ALA A 11 -31.28 27.48 101.80
CA ALA A 11 -30.81 26.14 101.35
C ALA A 11 -31.64 25.62 100.18
N ILE A 12 -32.97 25.75 100.27
CA ILE A 12 -33.85 25.35 99.13
C ILE A 12 -33.61 26.19 97.90
N LEU A 13 -33.40 27.49 98.05
CA LEU A 13 -33.04 28.37 96.91
C LEU A 13 -31.68 27.99 96.29
N ALA A 14 -30.71 27.65 97.13
CA ALA A 14 -29.41 27.22 96.62
C ALA A 14 -29.46 25.88 95.84
N GLU A 15 -30.25 24.93 96.47
CA GLU A 15 -30.47 23.62 95.79
C GLU A 15 -31.31 23.75 94.50
N THR A 16 -32.33 24.58 94.50
CA THR A 16 -33.13 24.89 93.31
C THR A 16 -32.30 25.57 92.25
N SER A 17 -31.37 26.52 92.62
CA SER A 17 -30.50 27.19 91.69
C SER A 17 -29.46 26.24 91.11
N ALA A 18 -28.92 25.29 91.89
CA ALA A 18 -28.05 24.27 91.43
C ALA A 18 -28.73 23.32 90.39
N ALA A 19 -29.98 22.85 90.76
CA ALA A 19 -30.78 22.00 89.86
C ALA A 19 -31.12 22.72 88.51
N VAL A 20 -31.47 24.01 88.57
CA VAL A 20 -31.68 24.82 87.35
C VAL A 20 -30.43 24.95 86.59
N GLY A 21 -29.25 25.12 87.19
CA GLY A 21 -27.92 25.18 86.54
C GLY A 21 -27.61 23.87 85.86
N GLU A 22 -27.80 22.72 86.47
CA GLU A 22 -27.64 21.40 85.89
C GLU A 22 -28.63 21.16 84.72
N GLY A 23 -29.90 21.55 84.90
CA GLY A 23 -30.91 21.48 83.85
C GLY A 23 -30.50 22.30 82.60
N ALA A 24 -30.01 23.52 82.86
CA ALA A 24 -29.49 24.37 81.72
C ALA A 24 -28.21 23.79 81.05
N ALA A 25 -27.35 23.15 81.82
CA ALA A 25 -26.18 22.47 81.24
C ALA A 25 -26.57 21.24 80.37
N SER A 26 -27.55 20.45 80.88
CA SER A 26 -28.08 19.31 80.11
C SER A 26 -28.83 19.75 78.86
N ALA A 27 -29.58 20.85 78.90
CA ALA A 27 -30.23 21.43 77.72
C ALA A 27 -29.25 21.86 76.67
N ARG A 28 -28.12 22.55 77.03
CA ARG A 28 -27.01 22.93 76.12
C ARG A 28 -26.31 21.68 75.53
N GLY A 29 -26.11 20.65 76.35
CA GLY A 29 -25.55 19.36 75.88
C GLY A 29 -26.46 18.72 74.84
N THR A 30 -27.77 18.73 75.06
CA THR A 30 -28.76 18.22 74.09
C THR A 30 -28.77 19.05 72.79
N GLU A 31 -28.67 20.37 72.84
CA GLU A 31 -28.58 21.27 71.71
C GLU A 31 -27.33 20.97 70.87
N ALA A 32 -26.17 20.80 71.50
CA ALA A 32 -24.91 20.44 70.78
C ALA A 32 -24.97 19.07 70.07
N VAL A 33 -25.69 18.10 70.68
CA VAL A 33 -25.94 16.79 70.05
C VAL A 33 -26.87 16.91 68.86
N LEU A 34 -27.96 17.71 68.98
CA LEU A 34 -28.88 17.95 67.86
C LEU A 34 -28.22 18.68 66.70
N ASP A 35 -27.33 19.64 66.96
CA ASP A 35 -26.53 20.32 65.95
C ASP A 35 -25.58 19.32 65.29
N GLY A 36 -24.96 18.45 66.05
CA GLY A 36 -24.15 17.34 65.54
C GLY A 36 -24.93 16.42 64.59
N ILE A 37 -26.12 16.02 64.99
CA ILE A 37 -27.01 15.17 64.19
C ILE A 37 -27.41 15.91 62.88
N THR A 38 -27.80 17.17 62.98
CA THR A 38 -28.19 17.99 61.83
C THR A 38 -27.05 18.09 60.81
N ARG A 39 -25.83 18.28 61.27
CA ARG A 39 -24.63 18.33 60.40
C ARG A 39 -24.36 16.99 59.72
N VAL A 40 -24.47 15.88 60.47
CA VAL A 40 -24.27 14.53 59.89
C VAL A 40 -25.34 14.21 58.86
N LEU A 41 -26.60 14.58 59.10
CA LEU A 41 -27.69 14.42 58.15
C LEU A 41 -27.47 15.27 56.90
N GLY A 42 -26.96 16.49 57.04
CA GLY A 42 -26.55 17.33 55.88
C GLY A 42 -25.45 16.69 55.04
N GLN A 43 -24.44 16.13 55.69
CA GLN A 43 -23.39 15.39 55.01
C GLN A 43 -23.89 14.12 54.30
N ALA A 44 -24.75 13.36 54.96
CA ALA A 44 -25.37 12.17 54.39
C ALA A 44 -26.21 12.52 53.15
N SER A 45 -27.02 13.58 53.23
CA SER A 45 -27.81 14.08 52.10
C SER A 45 -26.94 14.48 50.90
N SER A 46 -25.84 15.21 51.14
CA SER A 46 -24.90 15.58 50.10
C SER A 46 -24.22 14.35 49.44
N ALA A 47 -23.85 13.37 50.28
CA ALA A 47 -23.29 12.11 49.78
C ALA A 47 -24.29 11.34 48.89
N MET A 48 -25.56 11.26 49.34
CA MET A 48 -26.63 10.63 48.54
C MET A 48 -26.87 11.34 47.22
N THR A 49 -26.84 12.65 47.18
CA THR A 49 -26.95 13.42 45.92
C THR A 49 -25.78 13.11 44.97
N THR A 50 -24.56 13.01 45.51
CA THR A 50 -23.39 12.65 44.74
C THR A 50 -23.51 11.23 44.18
N VAL A 51 -23.97 10.27 44.99
CA VAL A 51 -24.19 8.88 44.54
C VAL A 51 -25.27 8.81 43.45
N ALA A 52 -26.37 9.53 43.61
CA ALA A 52 -27.43 9.61 42.61
C ALA A 52 -26.90 10.17 41.27
N GLY A 53 -26.08 11.22 41.30
CA GLY A 53 -25.42 11.76 40.10
C GLY A 53 -24.49 10.76 39.41
N ARG A 54 -23.74 9.98 40.20
CA ARG A 54 -22.87 8.91 39.65
C ARG A 54 -23.68 7.79 39.02
N ILE A 55 -24.79 7.39 39.63
CA ILE A 55 -25.69 6.36 39.07
C ILE A 55 -26.26 6.82 37.73
N HIS A 56 -26.67 8.07 37.59
CA HIS A 56 -27.15 8.61 36.32
C HIS A 56 -26.04 8.65 35.24
N ALA A 57 -24.81 9.00 35.63
CA ALA A 57 -23.67 8.95 34.69
C ALA A 57 -23.39 7.51 34.24
N GLN A 58 -23.36 6.55 35.15
CA GLN A 58 -23.18 5.13 34.82
C GLN A 58 -24.28 4.58 33.89
N ASP A 59 -25.56 4.97 34.12
CA ASP A 59 -26.62 4.57 33.19
C ASP A 59 -26.38 5.09 31.78
N GLY A 60 -25.86 6.32 31.64
CA GLY A 60 -25.45 6.87 30.36
C GLY A 60 -24.29 6.09 29.69
N GLU A 61 -23.30 5.68 30.47
CA GLU A 61 -22.18 4.85 29.99
C GLU A 61 -22.67 3.45 29.59
N ILE A 62 -23.52 2.81 30.36
CA ILE A 62 -24.12 1.51 30.05
C ILE A 62 -24.83 1.55 28.69
N ARG A 63 -25.68 2.58 28.47
CA ARG A 63 -26.35 2.77 27.17
C ARG A 63 -25.36 3.02 26.02
N GLY A 64 -24.19 3.61 26.31
CA GLY A 64 -23.07 3.74 25.35
C GLY A 64 -22.48 2.38 24.99
N ILE A 65 -22.26 1.54 26.01
CA ILE A 65 -21.74 0.18 25.83
C ILE A 65 -22.72 -0.69 25.02
N GLU A 66 -24.01 -0.64 25.35
CA GLU A 66 -25.06 -1.36 24.62
C GLU A 66 -25.04 -1.03 23.13
N ARG A 67 -24.96 0.26 22.76
CA ARG A 67 -24.86 0.69 21.37
C ARG A 67 -23.58 0.20 20.69
N ALA A 68 -22.46 0.20 21.42
CA ALA A 68 -21.19 -0.32 20.90
C ALA A 68 -21.26 -1.84 20.67
N VAL A 69 -21.88 -2.59 21.58
CA VAL A 69 -22.10 -4.04 21.42
C VAL A 69 -22.99 -4.33 20.21
N ASP A 70 -24.09 -3.60 20.04
CA ASP A 70 -24.95 -3.74 18.85
C ASP A 70 -24.18 -3.46 17.56
N GLY A 71 -23.31 -2.45 17.56
CA GLY A 71 -22.42 -2.14 16.45
C GLY A 71 -21.44 -3.30 16.14
N VAL A 72 -20.85 -3.90 17.16
CA VAL A 72 -19.96 -5.07 17.00
C VAL A 72 -20.71 -6.28 16.44
N VAL A 73 -21.94 -6.53 16.92
CA VAL A 73 -22.79 -7.62 16.40
C VAL A 73 -23.16 -7.39 14.93
N ALA A 74 -23.52 -6.17 14.56
CA ALA A 74 -23.81 -5.81 13.17
C ALA A 74 -22.59 -5.99 12.27
N LEU A 75 -21.39 -5.54 12.71
CA LEU A 75 -20.14 -5.73 12.01
C LEU A 75 -19.78 -7.22 11.88
N GLY A 76 -19.99 -8.01 12.94
CA GLY A 76 -19.79 -9.46 12.91
C GLY A 76 -20.64 -10.15 11.85
N ARG A 77 -21.92 -9.78 11.73
CA ARG A 77 -22.82 -10.31 10.69
C ARG A 77 -22.36 -9.91 9.28
N SER A 78 -21.96 -8.67 9.10
CA SER A 78 -21.40 -8.19 7.83
C SER A 78 -20.14 -8.95 7.44
N ASN A 79 -19.23 -9.17 8.38
CA ASN A 79 -18.00 -9.94 8.14
C ASN A 79 -18.30 -11.39 7.75
N LEU A 80 -19.30 -12.04 8.35
CA LEU A 80 -19.72 -13.39 7.97
C LEU A 80 -20.26 -13.42 6.54
N GLN A 81 -21.04 -12.42 6.13
CA GLN A 81 -21.52 -12.32 4.74
C GLN A 81 -20.37 -12.11 3.75
N HIS A 82 -19.42 -11.25 4.08
CA HIS A 82 -18.21 -11.04 3.26
C HIS A 82 -17.38 -12.31 3.15
N ALA A 83 -17.19 -13.05 4.25
CA ALA A 83 -16.45 -14.31 4.25
C ALA A 83 -17.13 -15.36 3.35
N ALA A 84 -18.45 -15.49 3.40
CA ALA A 84 -19.21 -16.37 2.52
C ALA A 84 -19.05 -15.99 1.04
N HIS A 85 -19.10 -14.69 0.71
CA HIS A 85 -18.92 -14.21 -0.65
C HIS A 85 -17.48 -14.41 -1.16
N VAL A 86 -16.48 -14.27 -0.29
CA VAL A 86 -15.07 -14.57 -0.62
C VAL A 86 -14.90 -16.07 -0.90
N ALA A 87 -15.52 -16.95 -0.09
CA ALA A 87 -15.48 -18.39 -0.31
C ALA A 87 -16.09 -18.77 -1.67
N GLU A 88 -17.28 -18.25 -2.00
CA GLU A 88 -17.93 -18.48 -3.29
C GLU A 88 -17.06 -18.04 -4.48
N ARG A 89 -16.45 -16.83 -4.38
CA ARG A 89 -15.55 -16.35 -5.43
C ARG A 89 -14.28 -17.18 -5.55
N SER A 90 -13.75 -17.69 -4.44
CA SER A 90 -12.59 -18.56 -4.44
C SER A 90 -12.87 -19.88 -5.15
N GLU A 91 -14.03 -20.51 -4.88
CA GLU A 91 -14.47 -21.70 -5.58
C GLU A 91 -14.69 -21.46 -7.09
N ALA A 92 -15.26 -20.30 -7.45
CA ALA A 92 -15.45 -19.94 -8.87
C ALA A 92 -14.08 -19.74 -9.57
N LEU A 93 -13.10 -19.15 -8.87
CA LEU A 93 -11.75 -18.99 -9.38
C LEU A 93 -11.03 -20.33 -9.54
N GLU A 94 -11.20 -21.25 -8.58
CA GLU A 94 -10.64 -22.61 -8.66
C GLU A 94 -11.19 -23.37 -9.88
N ARG A 95 -12.53 -23.39 -10.06
CA ARG A 95 -13.17 -23.97 -11.25
C ARG A 95 -12.68 -23.33 -12.55
N GLY A 96 -12.53 -21.99 -12.57
CA GLY A 96 -11.98 -21.27 -13.73
C GLY A 96 -10.54 -21.64 -14.03
N THR A 97 -9.73 -21.87 -13.00
CA THR A 97 -8.33 -22.30 -13.13
C THR A 97 -8.22 -23.73 -13.65
N GLU A 98 -9.06 -24.64 -13.17
CA GLU A 98 -9.15 -26.01 -13.70
C GLU A 98 -9.56 -26.01 -15.16
N THR A 99 -10.60 -25.26 -15.53
CA THR A 99 -11.02 -25.12 -16.93
C THR A 99 -9.90 -24.58 -17.81
N LEU A 100 -9.16 -23.56 -17.35
CA LEU A 100 -8.00 -23.04 -18.06
C LEU A 100 -6.89 -24.09 -18.20
N ARG A 101 -6.63 -24.86 -17.15
CA ARG A 101 -5.63 -25.94 -17.16
C ARG A 101 -6.00 -27.01 -18.17
N ASP A 102 -7.27 -27.41 -18.21
CA ASP A 102 -7.77 -28.39 -19.16
C ASP A 102 -7.70 -27.86 -20.61
N CYS A 103 -8.10 -26.59 -20.83
CA CYS A 103 -7.94 -25.94 -22.13
C CYS A 103 -6.48 -25.88 -22.57
N VAL A 104 -5.55 -25.52 -21.68
CA VAL A 104 -4.11 -25.48 -21.96
C VAL A 104 -3.58 -26.90 -22.24
N GLY A 105 -4.09 -27.91 -21.54
CA GLY A 105 -3.74 -29.32 -21.76
C GLY A 105 -4.13 -29.86 -23.14
N LEU A 106 -5.14 -29.25 -23.79
CA LEU A 106 -5.52 -29.59 -25.17
C LEU A 106 -4.53 -29.09 -26.23
N PHE A 107 -3.73 -28.07 -25.88
CA PHE A 107 -2.70 -27.55 -26.80
C PHE A 107 -1.44 -28.41 -26.70
N ARG A 108 -1.18 -29.19 -27.73
CA ARG A 108 0.13 -29.83 -27.90
C ARG A 108 1.14 -28.78 -28.34
N LEU A 109 1.83 -28.16 -27.39
CA LEU A 109 2.96 -27.32 -27.69
C LEU A 109 4.10 -28.19 -28.23
N PRO A 110 4.84 -27.75 -29.27
CA PRO A 110 6.04 -28.45 -29.69
C PRO A 110 6.98 -28.58 -28.50
N PRO A 111 7.67 -29.75 -28.34
CA PRO A 111 8.56 -29.97 -27.19
C PRO A 111 9.68 -28.94 -27.07
N ASP A 112 10.04 -28.31 -28.19
CA ASP A 112 10.97 -27.18 -28.26
C ASP A 112 10.33 -26.04 -29.07
N PRO A 113 10.01 -24.88 -28.44
CA PRO A 113 9.51 -23.71 -29.17
C PRO A 113 10.42 -23.24 -30.29
N LEU A 114 11.73 -23.52 -30.20
CA LEU A 114 12.73 -23.15 -31.22
C LEU A 114 12.67 -24.02 -32.49
N GLN A 115 11.85 -25.07 -32.53
CA GLN A 115 11.56 -25.77 -33.80
C GLN A 115 10.76 -24.89 -34.78
N VAL A 116 10.13 -23.81 -34.30
CA VAL A 116 9.56 -22.79 -35.17
C VAL A 116 10.70 -21.93 -35.72
N PRO A 117 10.97 -21.94 -37.03
CA PRO A 117 12.16 -21.30 -37.61
C PRO A 117 12.26 -19.82 -37.25
N ARG A 118 11.13 -19.12 -37.16
CA ARG A 118 11.10 -17.69 -36.82
C ARG A 118 11.52 -17.43 -35.36
N HIS A 119 11.14 -18.29 -34.42
CA HIS A 119 11.60 -18.20 -33.03
C HIS A 119 13.12 -18.42 -32.92
N ALA A 120 13.63 -19.41 -33.61
CA ALA A 120 15.09 -19.68 -33.67
C ALA A 120 15.88 -18.51 -34.25
N LEU A 121 15.39 -17.93 -35.36
CA LEU A 121 15.99 -16.74 -35.96
C LEU A 121 15.97 -15.54 -34.99
N VAL A 122 14.83 -15.25 -34.36
CA VAL A 122 14.75 -14.15 -33.41
C VAL A 122 15.69 -14.35 -32.23
N LYS A 123 15.81 -15.57 -31.71
CA LYS A 123 16.78 -15.89 -30.66
C LYS A 123 18.20 -15.56 -31.10
N GLN A 124 18.60 -16.00 -32.30
CA GLN A 124 19.92 -15.74 -32.82
C GLN A 124 20.21 -14.23 -32.99
N LEU A 125 19.26 -13.50 -33.55
CA LEU A 125 19.32 -12.04 -33.71
C LEU A 125 19.40 -11.32 -32.35
N ALA A 126 18.54 -11.72 -31.40
CA ALA A 126 18.51 -11.10 -30.08
C ALA A 126 19.81 -11.34 -29.30
N VAL A 127 20.33 -12.55 -29.27
CA VAL A 127 21.62 -12.87 -28.62
C VAL A 127 22.76 -12.08 -29.24
N ALA A 128 22.86 -12.04 -30.56
CA ALA A 128 23.90 -11.29 -31.25
C ALA A 128 23.81 -9.78 -30.96
N THR A 129 22.59 -9.23 -30.97
CA THR A 129 22.39 -7.79 -30.76
C THR A 129 22.57 -7.40 -29.28
N SER A 130 22.13 -8.22 -28.34
CA SER A 130 22.38 -7.95 -26.90
C SER A 130 23.86 -7.93 -26.56
N GLY A 131 24.65 -8.82 -27.18
CA GLY A 131 26.11 -8.81 -27.07
C GLY A 131 26.75 -7.54 -27.64
N LYS A 132 26.31 -7.07 -28.82
CA LYS A 132 26.76 -5.80 -29.39
C LYS A 132 26.43 -4.60 -28.52
N ILE A 133 25.20 -4.56 -27.96
CA ILE A 133 24.76 -3.50 -27.04
C ILE A 133 25.64 -3.51 -25.79
N GLY A 134 25.84 -4.66 -25.16
CA GLY A 134 26.68 -4.79 -23.97
C GLY A 134 28.12 -4.31 -24.24
N SER A 135 28.68 -4.67 -25.38
CA SER A 135 30.00 -4.22 -25.79
C SER A 135 30.07 -2.71 -26.04
N ALA A 136 29.06 -2.13 -26.70
CA ALA A 136 28.98 -0.68 -26.95
C ALA A 136 28.88 0.13 -25.64
N LEU A 137 28.06 -0.32 -24.69
CA LEU A 137 27.93 0.31 -23.38
C LEU A 137 29.24 0.17 -22.57
N ALA A 138 29.89 -0.97 -22.60
CA ALA A 138 31.21 -1.17 -21.98
C ALA A 138 32.28 -0.24 -22.55
N GLN A 139 32.31 -0.07 -23.88
CA GLN A 139 33.20 0.87 -24.54
C GLN A 139 32.90 2.34 -24.17
N ALA A 140 31.62 2.70 -24.03
CA ALA A 140 31.23 4.03 -23.59
C ALA A 140 31.79 4.34 -22.18
N ILE A 141 31.74 3.36 -21.25
CA ILE A 141 32.39 3.49 -19.93
C ILE A 141 33.89 3.67 -20.09
N ALA A 142 34.55 2.81 -20.88
CA ALA A 142 36.01 2.86 -21.09
C ALA A 142 36.48 4.18 -21.70
N ARG A 143 35.66 4.82 -22.53
CA ARG A 143 35.91 6.14 -23.14
C ARG A 143 35.55 7.32 -22.25
N GLY A 144 35.03 7.07 -21.03
CA GLY A 144 34.60 8.13 -20.10
C GLY A 144 33.32 8.89 -20.51
N GLN A 145 32.55 8.34 -21.49
CA GLN A 145 31.30 8.96 -21.93
C GLN A 145 30.21 8.85 -20.86
N ILE A 146 30.29 7.84 -20.00
CA ILE A 146 29.43 7.67 -18.82
C ILE A 146 30.20 6.93 -17.72
N GLY A 147 29.93 7.27 -16.47
CA GLY A 147 30.44 6.50 -15.33
C GLY A 147 29.66 5.19 -15.14
N GLN A 148 30.33 4.12 -14.69
CA GLN A 148 29.66 2.84 -14.42
C GLN A 148 28.49 2.99 -13.44
N ALA A 149 28.65 3.78 -12.39
CA ALA A 149 27.59 4.04 -11.40
C ALA A 149 26.35 4.67 -12.06
N ALA A 150 26.54 5.65 -12.95
CA ALA A 150 25.46 6.33 -13.67
C ALA A 150 24.75 5.38 -14.65
N LEU A 151 25.48 4.53 -15.38
CA LEU A 151 24.88 3.54 -16.31
C LEU A 151 24.00 2.51 -15.58
N PHE A 152 24.33 2.15 -14.34
CA PHE A 152 23.59 1.19 -13.52
C PHE A 152 22.67 1.84 -12.50
N ALA A 153 22.56 3.19 -12.49
CA ALA A 153 21.67 3.90 -11.59
C ALA A 153 20.20 3.57 -11.88
N ARG A 154 19.41 3.49 -10.81
CA ARG A 154 17.95 3.27 -10.87
C ARG A 154 17.20 4.46 -10.32
N THR A 155 17.76 5.64 -10.49
CA THR A 155 17.14 6.91 -10.15
C THR A 155 16.38 7.43 -11.37
N TYR A 156 15.11 7.71 -11.19
CA TYR A 156 14.21 8.15 -12.26
C TYR A 156 13.62 9.49 -11.89
N THR A 157 13.90 10.51 -12.67
CA THR A 157 13.32 11.84 -12.51
C THR A 157 12.06 11.95 -13.37
N PRO A 158 10.89 12.20 -12.79
CA PRO A 158 9.67 12.38 -13.57
C PRO A 158 9.78 13.57 -14.52
N ILE A 159 9.32 13.40 -15.76
CA ILE A 159 9.17 14.48 -16.72
C ILE A 159 7.78 15.08 -16.54
N ALA A 160 7.72 16.33 -16.08
CA ALA A 160 6.47 16.99 -15.76
C ALA A 160 5.62 17.29 -17.00
N GLY A 161 4.30 17.27 -16.83
CA GLY A 161 3.36 17.69 -17.89
C GLY A 161 3.22 16.70 -19.06
N VAL A 162 3.67 15.46 -18.91
CA VAL A 162 3.59 14.43 -19.96
C VAL A 162 2.72 13.26 -19.50
N GLU A 163 1.75 12.90 -20.35
CA GLU A 163 0.87 11.73 -20.15
C GLU A 163 0.95 10.85 -21.42
N PRO A 164 1.22 9.55 -21.31
CA PRO A 164 1.48 8.76 -20.08
C PRO A 164 2.83 9.15 -19.42
N PRO A 165 2.99 8.85 -18.11
CA PRO A 165 4.15 9.28 -17.33
C PRO A 165 5.48 8.83 -17.95
N LYS A 166 6.42 9.77 -18.05
CA LYS A 166 7.77 9.55 -18.54
C LYS A 166 8.80 9.94 -17.50
N PHE A 167 9.99 9.39 -17.64
CA PHE A 167 11.09 9.59 -16.72
C PHE A 167 12.37 9.89 -17.48
N SER A 168 13.33 10.52 -16.82
CA SER A 168 14.70 10.66 -17.30
C SER A 168 15.68 9.99 -16.35
N THR A 169 16.81 9.55 -16.90
CA THR A 169 17.94 8.93 -16.18
C THR A 169 19.25 9.48 -16.68
N ASP A 170 20.34 9.29 -15.93
CA ASP A 170 21.68 9.73 -16.31
C ASP A 170 22.22 9.04 -17.58
N PHE A 171 21.68 7.87 -17.94
CA PHE A 171 22.13 7.10 -19.11
C PHE A 171 21.29 7.32 -20.37
N ASP A 172 20.24 8.13 -20.30
CA ASP A 172 19.31 8.33 -21.42
C ASP A 172 19.99 8.90 -22.67
N ALA A 173 20.80 9.94 -22.52
CA ALA A 173 21.48 10.57 -23.65
C ALA A 173 22.42 9.60 -24.37
N LEU A 174 23.14 8.76 -23.63
CA LEU A 174 23.96 7.71 -24.19
C LEU A 174 23.13 6.65 -24.92
N CYS A 175 22.03 6.21 -24.31
CA CYS A 175 21.12 5.23 -24.94
C CYS A 175 20.50 5.78 -26.23
N ASP A 176 20.06 7.04 -26.23
CA ASP A 176 19.48 7.69 -27.42
C ASP A 176 20.51 7.79 -28.58
N GLN A 177 21.79 7.90 -28.26
CA GLN A 177 22.86 7.95 -29.25
C GLN A 177 23.25 6.56 -29.77
N LEU A 178 23.33 5.54 -28.91
CA LEU A 178 23.87 4.23 -29.24
C LEU A 178 22.83 3.22 -29.73
N LEU A 179 21.66 3.17 -29.06
CA LEU A 179 20.72 2.07 -29.25
C LEU A 179 20.01 2.07 -30.60
N PRO A 180 19.63 3.21 -31.22
CA PRO A 180 18.96 3.18 -32.53
C PRO A 180 19.77 2.46 -33.60
N ALA A 181 21.07 2.72 -33.69
CA ALA A 181 21.93 2.07 -34.67
C ALA A 181 22.05 0.54 -34.51
N LEU A 182 21.72 0.00 -33.33
CA LEU A 182 21.77 -1.43 -33.03
C LEU A 182 20.38 -2.08 -33.07
N GLN A 183 19.31 -1.31 -32.85
CA GLN A 183 17.93 -1.79 -32.78
C GLN A 183 17.20 -1.68 -34.13
N GLU A 184 17.32 -0.56 -34.84
CA GLU A 184 16.58 -0.32 -36.08
C GLU A 184 16.92 -1.32 -37.21
N PRO A 185 18.16 -1.77 -37.41
CA PRO A 185 18.45 -2.74 -38.44
C PRO A 185 17.70 -4.07 -38.34
N LEU A 186 17.26 -4.45 -37.11
CA LEU A 186 16.44 -5.64 -36.91
C LEU A 186 15.03 -5.48 -37.52
N LEU A 187 14.47 -4.29 -37.45
CA LEU A 187 13.16 -3.97 -37.99
C LEU A 187 13.19 -3.77 -39.49
N GLU A 188 14.27 -3.16 -40.00
CA GLU A 188 14.49 -2.92 -41.42
C GLU A 188 14.67 -4.23 -42.19
N ALA A 189 15.47 -5.16 -41.63
CA ALA A 189 15.75 -6.46 -42.25
C ALA A 189 14.54 -7.43 -42.10
N HIS A 190 13.69 -7.23 -41.12
CA HIS A 190 12.61 -8.16 -40.79
C HIS A 190 11.30 -7.41 -40.48
N PRO A 191 10.45 -7.07 -41.45
CA PRO A 191 9.23 -6.28 -41.30
C PRO A 191 8.20 -6.87 -40.29
N TRP A 192 8.26 -8.17 -40.05
CA TRP A 192 7.45 -8.86 -39.05
C TRP A 192 7.94 -8.66 -37.59
N ILE A 193 9.12 -8.05 -37.38
CA ILE A 193 9.55 -7.56 -36.08
C ILE A 193 8.84 -6.23 -35.82
N VAL A 194 8.02 -6.23 -34.77
CA VAL A 194 7.23 -5.04 -34.41
C VAL A 194 8.06 -4.06 -33.60
N PHE A 195 8.94 -4.54 -32.73
CA PHE A 195 9.87 -3.70 -31.97
C PHE A 195 11.11 -4.51 -31.56
N ALA A 196 12.22 -3.82 -31.36
CA ALA A 196 13.42 -4.32 -30.71
C ALA A 196 13.95 -3.23 -29.80
N ILE A 197 13.86 -3.41 -28.48
CA ILE A 197 14.14 -2.38 -27.49
C ILE A 197 14.88 -2.92 -26.27
N CYS A 198 15.62 -2.05 -25.59
CA CYS A 198 16.26 -2.38 -24.34
C CYS A 198 15.39 -1.94 -23.15
N ALA A 199 15.34 -2.78 -22.13
CA ALA A 199 14.72 -2.43 -20.85
C ALA A 199 15.68 -2.78 -19.71
N ASN A 200 15.77 -1.92 -18.70
CA ASN A 200 16.50 -2.26 -17.49
C ASN A 200 15.65 -3.16 -16.56
N PRO A 201 16.20 -3.67 -15.45
CA PRO A 201 15.46 -4.58 -14.56
C PRO A 201 14.18 -4.02 -13.92
N ASP A 202 13.98 -2.69 -13.93
CA ASP A 202 12.76 -2.06 -13.46
C ASP A 202 11.71 -1.88 -14.58
N GLY A 203 11.97 -2.41 -15.79
CA GLY A 203 11.12 -2.25 -16.96
C GLY A 203 11.18 -0.87 -17.60
N TYR A 204 12.21 -0.08 -17.28
CA TYR A 204 12.42 1.23 -17.90
C TYR A 204 13.05 1.07 -19.28
N VAL A 205 12.44 1.69 -20.27
CA VAL A 205 12.89 1.73 -21.67
C VAL A 205 13.45 3.12 -21.96
N PRO A 206 14.78 3.29 -21.96
CA PRO A 206 15.41 4.59 -22.20
C PRO A 206 15.16 5.08 -23.63
N THR A 207 15.23 4.19 -24.61
CA THR A 207 15.09 4.50 -26.02
C THR A 207 14.26 3.44 -26.73
N HIS A 208 13.17 3.85 -27.35
CA HIS A 208 12.33 2.97 -28.17
C HIS A 208 12.72 3.08 -29.65
N ASN A 209 12.21 2.18 -30.49
CA ASN A 209 12.36 2.28 -31.95
C ASN A 209 11.80 3.60 -32.49
N LEU A 210 12.40 4.13 -33.55
CA LEU A 210 12.09 5.45 -34.12
C LEU A 210 10.61 5.63 -34.41
N ARG A 211 9.92 4.61 -34.92
CA ARG A 211 8.47 4.65 -35.20
C ARG A 211 7.59 4.83 -33.96
N PHE A 212 8.13 4.55 -32.76
CA PHE A 212 7.46 4.76 -31.48
C PHE A 212 8.11 5.87 -30.64
N THR A 213 8.83 6.80 -31.32
CA THR A 213 9.48 7.95 -30.69
C THR A 213 9.00 9.24 -31.36
N GLN A 214 7.74 9.25 -31.82
CA GLN A 214 7.13 10.41 -32.47
C GLN A 214 7.08 11.61 -31.50
N PRO A 215 7.12 12.84 -31.99
CA PRO A 215 6.92 14.01 -31.14
C PRO A 215 5.62 13.91 -30.31
N LEU A 216 5.69 14.39 -29.08
CA LEU A 216 4.50 14.47 -28.23
C LEU A 216 3.50 15.46 -28.80
N THR A 217 2.23 15.07 -28.86
CA THR A 217 1.15 15.87 -29.41
C THR A 217 0.32 16.58 -28.35
N GLY A 218 0.46 16.19 -27.07
CA GLY A 218 -0.40 16.59 -25.96
C GLY A 218 -1.73 15.82 -25.87
N ASP A 219 -2.00 14.92 -26.83
CA ASP A 219 -3.12 13.99 -26.77
C ASP A 219 -2.62 12.67 -26.17
N ALA A 220 -3.08 12.36 -24.94
CA ALA A 220 -2.62 11.18 -24.20
C ALA A 220 -2.85 9.86 -24.95
N LYS A 221 -3.91 9.72 -25.75
CA LYS A 221 -4.19 8.50 -26.53
C LYS A 221 -3.24 8.34 -27.71
N ARG A 222 -2.97 9.43 -28.42
CA ARG A 222 -2.00 9.44 -29.53
C ARG A 222 -0.58 9.22 -29.00
N ASP A 223 -0.22 9.88 -27.91
CA ASP A 223 1.11 9.79 -27.30
C ASP A 223 1.36 8.44 -26.64
N LEU A 224 0.30 7.77 -26.13
CA LEU A 224 0.38 6.40 -25.61
C LEU A 224 0.90 5.41 -26.66
N VAL A 225 0.49 5.56 -27.91
CA VAL A 225 0.84 4.67 -29.04
C VAL A 225 2.08 5.17 -29.77
N GLY A 226 2.15 6.48 -30.05
CA GLY A 226 3.18 7.07 -30.91
C GLY A 226 4.50 7.36 -30.21
N ASN A 227 4.50 7.57 -28.88
CA ASN A 227 5.71 7.88 -28.12
C ASN A 227 5.86 7.00 -26.90
N ARG A 228 6.63 5.93 -27.02
CA ARG A 228 6.82 4.89 -25.99
C ARG A 228 8.21 4.94 -25.34
N THR A 229 9.09 5.85 -25.76
CA THR A 229 10.41 6.08 -25.15
C THR A 229 10.30 6.69 -23.75
N LYS A 230 11.31 6.53 -22.91
CA LYS A 230 11.40 7.10 -21.55
C LYS A 230 10.26 6.64 -20.62
N ARG A 231 9.73 5.43 -20.83
CA ARG A 231 8.62 4.88 -20.06
C ARG A 231 9.02 3.65 -19.24
N LYS A 232 8.29 3.40 -18.17
CA LYS A 232 8.35 2.16 -17.39
C LYS A 232 7.19 1.24 -17.78
N PHE A 233 7.52 0.02 -18.17
CA PHE A 233 6.57 -1.06 -18.43
C PHE A 233 6.57 -1.98 -17.21
N THR A 234 5.61 -1.76 -16.30
CA THR A 234 5.56 -2.41 -14.98
C THR A 234 4.63 -3.61 -14.93
N ASP A 235 4.01 -3.97 -16.05
CA ASP A 235 3.28 -5.22 -16.18
C ASP A 235 4.21 -6.44 -16.03
N ARG A 236 3.62 -7.63 -15.88
CA ARG A 236 4.37 -8.87 -15.65
C ARG A 236 5.40 -9.15 -16.75
N VAL A 237 5.03 -8.93 -18.00
CA VAL A 237 5.93 -9.16 -19.16
C VAL A 237 7.02 -8.09 -19.19
N GLY A 238 6.66 -6.82 -19.10
CA GLY A 238 7.59 -5.69 -19.19
C GLY A 238 8.69 -5.74 -18.12
N ARG A 239 8.36 -6.11 -16.89
CA ARG A 239 9.37 -6.29 -15.82
C ARG A 239 10.27 -7.50 -16.07
N SER A 240 9.68 -8.62 -16.52
CA SER A 240 10.42 -9.88 -16.63
C SER A 240 11.54 -9.81 -17.67
N VAL A 241 11.36 -9.03 -18.74
CA VAL A 241 12.29 -8.96 -19.87
C VAL A 241 13.63 -8.29 -19.53
N GLY A 242 13.61 -7.28 -18.66
CA GLY A 242 14.82 -6.59 -18.20
C GLY A 242 15.48 -7.23 -16.98
N ALA A 243 14.76 -8.08 -16.24
CA ALA A 243 15.20 -8.59 -14.96
C ALA A 243 15.82 -10.00 -15.00
N HIS A 244 15.51 -10.82 -16.03
CA HIS A 244 16.03 -12.18 -16.08
C HIS A 244 17.47 -12.23 -16.61
N THR A 245 18.17 -13.29 -16.20
CA THR A 245 19.52 -13.62 -16.64
C THR A 245 19.58 -14.96 -17.39
N ASP A 246 18.42 -15.55 -17.71
CA ASP A 246 18.35 -16.75 -18.54
C ASP A 246 18.95 -16.48 -19.92
N PRO A 247 19.51 -17.48 -20.61
CA PRO A 247 20.08 -17.30 -21.95
C PRO A 247 19.12 -16.63 -22.94
N TYR A 248 17.85 -16.93 -22.83
CA TYR A 248 16.73 -16.25 -23.48
C TYR A 248 15.42 -16.57 -22.75
N ARG A 249 14.40 -15.73 -22.98
CA ARG A 249 13.03 -15.98 -22.51
C ARG A 249 12.06 -15.69 -23.64
N LEU A 250 11.25 -16.68 -24.01
CA LEU A 250 10.17 -16.53 -24.97
C LEU A 250 8.84 -16.43 -24.23
N GLN A 251 8.08 -15.39 -24.50
CA GLN A 251 6.77 -15.12 -23.93
C GLN A 251 5.77 -14.84 -25.05
N VAL A 252 4.50 -15.07 -24.76
CA VAL A 252 3.38 -14.72 -25.64
C VAL A 252 2.47 -13.80 -24.85
N TYR A 253 2.02 -12.73 -25.45
CA TYR A 253 1.05 -11.84 -24.85
C TYR A 253 0.09 -11.27 -25.89
N ARG A 254 -1.07 -10.86 -25.42
CA ARG A 254 -2.07 -10.18 -26.21
C ARG A 254 -1.93 -8.68 -26.03
N ARG A 255 -1.80 -7.96 -27.13
CA ARG A 255 -1.78 -6.49 -27.09
C ARG A 255 -3.16 -5.93 -26.73
N ASP A 256 -3.19 -4.66 -26.33
CA ASP A 256 -4.39 -3.84 -26.20
C ASP A 256 -5.24 -3.81 -27.48
N THR A 257 -4.62 -3.96 -28.66
CA THR A 257 -5.29 -4.10 -29.95
C THR A 257 -5.92 -5.48 -30.21
N GLY A 258 -5.74 -6.43 -29.29
CA GLY A 258 -6.19 -7.82 -29.44
C GLY A 258 -5.24 -8.76 -30.19
N GLN A 259 -4.18 -8.22 -30.81
CA GLN A 259 -3.20 -9.00 -31.56
C GLN A 259 -2.32 -9.84 -30.63
N ILE A 260 -2.11 -11.12 -30.99
CA ILE A 260 -1.15 -11.99 -30.30
C ILE A 260 0.24 -11.67 -30.77
N MET A 261 1.15 -11.43 -29.84
CA MET A 261 2.56 -11.17 -30.11
C MET A 261 3.45 -12.15 -29.36
N PHE A 262 4.51 -12.52 -30.01
CA PHE A 262 5.63 -13.19 -29.39
C PHE A 262 6.67 -12.17 -28.97
N ASP A 263 7.30 -12.43 -27.85
CA ASP A 263 8.29 -11.58 -27.22
C ASP A 263 9.47 -12.43 -26.77
N LEU A 264 10.59 -12.26 -27.44
CA LEU A 264 11.81 -12.96 -27.06
C LEU A 264 12.80 -11.94 -26.47
N SER A 265 13.24 -12.22 -25.25
CA SER A 265 14.21 -11.37 -24.57
C SER A 265 15.51 -12.13 -24.25
N THR A 266 16.61 -11.38 -24.26
CA THR A 266 17.95 -11.87 -23.92
C THR A 266 18.62 -10.87 -22.97
N PRO A 267 19.39 -11.33 -21.98
CA PRO A 267 20.06 -10.45 -21.04
C PRO A 267 21.18 -9.66 -21.71
N ILE A 268 21.41 -8.43 -21.25
CA ILE A 268 22.51 -7.56 -21.63
C ILE A 268 23.49 -7.48 -20.46
N PHE A 269 24.74 -7.88 -20.69
CA PHE A 269 25.80 -7.77 -19.71
C PHE A 269 26.82 -6.70 -20.15
N VAL A 270 27.19 -5.83 -19.24
CA VAL A 270 28.18 -4.76 -19.42
C VAL A 270 29.34 -5.01 -18.46
N GLY A 271 30.51 -5.36 -18.97
CA GLY A 271 31.66 -5.71 -18.15
C GLY A 271 31.36 -6.89 -17.17
N GLY A 272 30.58 -7.88 -17.63
CA GLY A 272 30.15 -9.02 -16.78
C GLY A 272 29.00 -8.75 -15.82
N LYS A 273 28.57 -7.50 -15.68
CA LYS A 273 27.44 -7.13 -14.79
C LYS A 273 26.15 -7.00 -15.59
N HIS A 274 25.06 -7.60 -15.12
CA HIS A 274 23.75 -7.53 -15.75
C HIS A 274 23.20 -6.10 -15.70
N TRP A 275 22.94 -5.51 -16.88
CA TRP A 275 22.42 -4.15 -17.04
C TRP A 275 20.92 -4.14 -17.30
N GLY A 276 20.39 -5.12 -18.03
CA GLY A 276 19.01 -5.20 -18.46
C GLY A 276 18.81 -6.29 -19.49
N GLY A 277 17.81 -6.16 -20.37
CA GLY A 277 17.53 -7.09 -21.45
C GLY A 277 17.20 -6.39 -22.77
N LEU A 278 17.57 -7.03 -23.89
CA LEU A 278 17.02 -6.73 -25.20
C LEU A 278 15.73 -7.53 -25.37
N ARG A 279 14.71 -6.86 -25.82
CA ARG A 279 13.36 -7.39 -26.03
C ARG A 279 12.98 -7.22 -27.50
N VAL A 280 12.64 -8.32 -28.17
CA VAL A 280 12.20 -8.35 -29.57
C VAL A 280 10.75 -8.84 -29.61
N GLY A 281 9.84 -7.95 -30.00
CA GLY A 281 8.44 -8.29 -30.21
C GLY A 281 8.14 -8.53 -31.70
N TYR A 282 7.47 -9.64 -32.01
CA TYR A 282 7.25 -10.07 -33.41
C TYR A 282 5.97 -10.89 -33.57
N THR A 283 5.54 -11.07 -34.83
CA THR A 283 4.43 -11.91 -35.22
C THR A 283 4.92 -13.11 -36.04
N LEU A 284 4.11 -14.17 -36.09
CA LEU A 284 4.37 -15.34 -36.94
C LEU A 284 3.72 -15.24 -38.33
N GLU A 285 2.86 -14.27 -38.51
CA GLU A 285 2.21 -13.96 -39.79
C GLU A 285 3.11 -13.14 -40.70
#